data_03f11a184e9aad101f56aa619cc1f538
#
_entry.id   03f11a184e9aad101f56aa619cc1f538
#
_cell.length_a   1.000
_cell.length_b   1.000
_cell.length_c   1.000
_cell.angle_alpha   90.00
_cell.angle_beta   90.00
_cell.angle_gamma   90.00
#
_symmetry.space_group_name_H-M   'P 1'
#
loop_
_entity.id
_entity.type
_entity.pdbx_description
1 polymer ?
#
loop_
_entity_poly.entity_id
_entity_poly.type
_entity_poly.pdbx_seq_one_letter_code
_entity_poly.pdbx_strand_id
1 'polypeptide(L)'
;MSYYRQENRRSRLTAGQDGNALITLIAIQLVVFILLAFIKVIYYFSYNKGDLALDAYQNSILQWVTLPANLSTFITRPWTLVTHMFVHDNVWHIVANMLWLWAFGYILQDLAGNKKIIPVFLYSALAGALAYMISFNLIPVLRQYIDIPALGASAGVMGIAIATTAMAPGYRIFPFINGGIPLWVLTMIFVIIDLATIPYNNPGGHIAHLAGGATGFLFIVMMRKGYWSLWMNNTYEWVNNLFNPDKPKKGKRIKTELFYKSSTKPYNKTSNITQQRVDDLLDKINQKGYNSLTDDEKELLKRASKEDI
;
A
#
# COMPACT_ATOMS: atom_id res chain seq x y z
N MET A 1 -35.20 -2.34 12.76
CA MET A 1 -34.21 -1.29 13.11
C MET A 1 -32.81 -1.87 12.93
N SER A 2 -32.14 -1.49 11.84
CA SER A 2 -30.77 -1.94 11.54
C SER A 2 -29.80 -1.10 12.37
N TYR A 3 -29.16 -1.71 13.35
CA TYR A 3 -28.00 -1.11 14.04
C TYR A 3 -26.84 -1.06 13.06
N TYR A 4 -26.72 0.03 12.27
CA TYR A 4 -25.47 0.41 11.66
C TYR A 4 -24.49 0.72 12.80
N ARG A 5 -23.59 -0.22 13.06
CA ARG A 5 -22.39 -0.01 13.87
C ARG A 5 -21.60 1.09 13.18
N GLN A 6 -21.74 2.33 13.63
CA GLN A 6 -20.81 3.40 13.32
C GLN A 6 -19.44 2.97 13.85
N GLU A 7 -18.63 2.36 12.99
CA GLU A 7 -17.21 2.29 13.24
C GLU A 7 -16.72 3.72 13.36
N ASN A 8 -16.34 4.12 14.55
CA ASN A 8 -15.70 5.39 14.83
C ASN A 8 -14.51 5.55 13.85
N ARG A 9 -14.70 6.31 12.79
CA ARG A 9 -13.63 6.83 11.94
C ARG A 9 -12.82 7.81 12.77
N ARG A 10 -11.98 7.27 13.68
CA ARG A 10 -10.97 8.07 14.36
C ARG A 10 -10.04 8.61 13.27
N SER A 11 -9.80 9.92 13.31
CA SER A 11 -8.92 10.59 12.33
C SER A 11 -7.57 9.89 12.30
N ARG A 12 -7.24 9.26 11.18
CA ARG A 12 -6.03 8.45 10.98
C ARG A 12 -4.75 9.28 10.84
N LEU A 13 -4.82 10.57 11.14
CA LEU A 13 -3.72 11.54 11.04
C LEU A 13 -2.87 11.64 12.32
N THR A 14 -3.26 11.02 13.42
CA THR A 14 -2.50 11.12 14.66
C THR A 14 -1.36 10.12 14.70
N ALA A 15 -0.16 10.62 14.94
CA ALA A 15 1.09 9.87 15.15
C ALA A 15 1.07 8.88 16.35
N GLY A 16 -0.10 8.60 16.91
CA GLY A 16 -0.30 7.74 18.09
C GLY A 16 -1.20 6.53 17.85
N GLN A 17 -1.55 6.20 16.61
CA GLN A 17 -2.24 4.95 16.33
C GLN A 17 -1.21 3.86 16.02
N ASP A 18 -1.20 2.82 16.85
CA ASP A 18 -0.39 1.62 16.62
C ASP A 18 -0.54 1.15 15.16
N GLY A 19 0.57 1.18 14.40
CA GLY A 19 0.65 0.60 13.07
C GLY A 19 0.30 1.49 11.88
N ASN A 20 0.51 2.82 11.90
CA ASN A 20 0.41 3.64 10.68
C ASN A 20 1.64 3.46 9.78
N ALA A 21 1.51 2.58 8.76
CA ALA A 21 2.59 2.21 7.87
C ALA A 21 3.17 3.41 7.08
N LEU A 22 2.33 4.37 6.69
CA LEU A 22 2.79 5.56 5.97
C LEU A 22 3.67 6.45 6.85
N ILE A 23 3.21 6.73 8.07
CA ILE A 23 3.99 7.54 9.04
C ILE A 23 5.28 6.81 9.41
N THR A 24 5.23 5.50 9.64
CA THR A 24 6.43 4.69 9.92
C THR A 24 7.44 4.78 8.79
N LEU A 25 6.98 4.66 7.54
CA LEU A 25 7.85 4.74 6.36
C LEU A 25 8.49 6.13 6.24
N ILE A 26 7.72 7.21 6.40
CA ILE A 26 8.22 8.59 6.40
C ILE A 26 9.22 8.80 7.54
N ALA A 27 8.93 8.32 8.75
CA ALA A 27 9.81 8.45 9.90
C ALA A 27 11.18 7.76 9.68
N ILE A 28 11.16 6.54 9.10
CA ILE A 28 12.41 5.84 8.75
C ILE A 28 13.23 6.66 7.76
N GLN A 29 12.61 7.21 6.70
CA GLN A 29 13.28 8.06 5.71
C GLN A 29 13.94 9.28 6.35
N LEU A 30 13.20 9.98 7.24
CA LEU A 30 13.70 11.16 7.95
C LEU A 30 14.85 10.82 8.90
N VAL A 31 14.74 9.72 9.65
CA VAL A 31 15.80 9.27 10.57
C VAL A 31 17.09 8.95 9.81
N VAL A 32 16.99 8.19 8.70
CA VAL A 32 18.16 7.86 7.88
C VAL A 32 18.79 9.13 7.30
N PHE A 33 17.96 10.06 6.79
CA PHE A 33 18.45 11.33 6.26
C PHE A 33 19.18 12.16 7.32
N ILE A 34 18.61 12.30 8.53
CA ILE A 34 19.21 13.06 9.62
C ILE A 34 20.56 12.44 10.03
N LEU A 35 20.62 11.10 10.15
CA LEU A 35 21.86 10.40 10.50
C LEU A 35 22.96 10.62 9.45
N LEU A 36 22.63 10.45 8.16
CA LEU A 36 23.59 10.68 7.07
C LEU A 36 24.01 12.15 6.96
N ALA A 37 23.07 13.08 7.14
CA ALA A 37 23.37 14.52 7.15
C ALA A 37 24.30 14.88 8.32
N PHE A 38 24.07 14.32 9.51
CA PHE A 38 24.95 14.53 10.67
C PHE A 38 26.36 14.01 10.42
N ILE A 39 26.49 12.79 9.87
CA ILE A 39 27.80 12.24 9.48
C ILE A 39 28.47 13.12 8.44
N LYS A 40 27.74 13.58 7.43
CA LYS A 40 28.25 14.51 6.39
C LYS A 40 28.80 15.81 6.99
N VAL A 41 28.13 16.36 7.99
CA VAL A 41 28.58 17.56 8.71
C VAL A 41 29.88 17.28 9.50
N ILE A 42 30.01 16.12 10.15
CA ILE A 42 31.25 15.73 10.82
C ILE A 42 32.42 15.67 9.82
N TYR A 43 32.22 15.03 8.67
CA TYR A 43 33.23 15.01 7.60
C TYR A 43 33.61 16.42 7.15
N TYR A 44 32.60 17.28 6.91
CA TYR A 44 32.80 18.65 6.44
C TYR A 44 33.71 19.46 7.38
N PHE A 45 33.53 19.32 8.69
CA PHE A 45 34.37 20.02 9.68
C PHE A 45 35.71 19.30 9.99
N SER A 46 35.88 18.05 9.57
CA SER A 46 37.12 17.31 9.81
C SER A 46 38.19 17.55 8.75
N TYR A 47 37.89 18.23 7.66
CA TYR A 47 38.79 18.46 6.55
C TYR A 47 39.04 19.95 6.32
N ASN A 48 40.24 20.30 5.88
CA ASN A 48 40.60 21.71 5.61
C ASN A 48 40.00 22.29 4.32
N LYS A 49 39.43 21.43 3.45
CA LYS A 49 38.78 21.83 2.19
C LYS A 49 37.47 21.11 2.04
N GLY A 50 36.39 21.80 1.73
CA GLY A 50 35.04 21.29 1.62
C GLY A 50 34.91 20.19 0.56
N ASP A 51 35.55 20.33 -0.59
CA ASP A 51 35.50 19.32 -1.66
C ASP A 51 36.12 17.98 -1.21
N LEU A 52 37.28 18.03 -0.55
CA LEU A 52 37.92 16.82 0.00
C LEU A 52 37.07 16.16 1.08
N ALA A 53 36.34 16.94 1.87
CA ALA A 53 35.42 16.42 2.88
C ALA A 53 34.25 15.68 2.23
N LEU A 54 33.66 16.24 1.18
CA LEU A 54 32.56 15.65 0.45
C LEU A 54 32.99 14.35 -0.27
N ASP A 55 34.17 14.37 -0.91
CA ASP A 55 34.73 13.18 -1.56
C ASP A 55 35.01 12.08 -0.52
N ALA A 56 35.60 12.43 0.62
CA ALA A 56 35.85 11.48 1.69
C ALA A 56 34.53 10.88 2.26
N TYR A 57 33.51 11.70 2.47
CA TYR A 57 32.19 11.24 2.89
C TYR A 57 31.57 10.30 1.85
N GLN A 58 31.64 10.66 0.57
CA GLN A 58 31.11 9.85 -0.52
C GLN A 58 31.80 8.49 -0.60
N ASN A 59 33.13 8.45 -0.53
CA ASN A 59 33.92 7.25 -0.66
C ASN A 59 33.94 6.38 0.61
N SER A 60 33.74 6.96 1.80
CA SER A 60 33.78 6.18 3.05
C SER A 60 32.42 5.74 3.56
N ILE A 61 31.35 6.49 3.27
CA ILE A 61 30.02 6.27 3.84
C ILE A 61 28.97 6.05 2.77
N LEU A 62 28.77 7.06 1.90
CA LEU A 62 27.61 7.09 1.00
C LEU A 62 27.61 5.92 0.01
N GLN A 63 28.76 5.57 -0.54
CA GLN A 63 28.89 4.43 -1.46
C GLN A 63 28.46 3.07 -0.88
N TRP A 64 28.43 2.91 0.45
CA TRP A 64 28.05 1.67 1.11
C TRP A 64 26.53 1.52 1.31
N VAL A 65 25.79 2.58 1.07
CA VAL A 65 24.33 2.62 1.25
C VAL A 65 23.58 2.96 -0.04
N THR A 66 24.29 3.45 -1.08
CA THR A 66 23.74 3.74 -2.42
C THR A 66 23.93 2.57 -3.37
N LEU A 67 23.02 2.39 -4.33
CA LEU A 67 23.01 1.26 -5.25
C LEU A 67 23.95 1.49 -6.43
N PRO A 68 25.05 0.72 -6.57
CA PRO A 68 25.90 0.78 -7.77
C PRO A 68 25.19 0.13 -8.97
N ALA A 69 25.34 0.73 -10.15
CA ALA A 69 24.89 0.11 -11.40
C ALA A 69 25.82 -1.02 -11.83
N ASN A 70 27.10 -0.93 -11.50
CA ASN A 70 28.13 -1.93 -11.85
C ASN A 70 27.89 -3.23 -11.04
N LEU A 71 27.68 -4.34 -11.75
CA LEU A 71 27.37 -5.64 -11.14
C LEU A 71 28.52 -6.19 -10.28
N SER A 72 29.79 -5.98 -10.67
CA SER A 72 30.92 -6.42 -9.85
C SER A 72 31.00 -5.69 -8.52
N THR A 73 30.71 -4.41 -8.51
CA THR A 73 30.60 -3.62 -7.28
C THR A 73 29.36 -4.02 -6.46
N PHE A 74 28.24 -4.26 -7.12
CA PHE A 74 27.00 -4.69 -6.45
C PHE A 74 27.18 -6.01 -5.68
N ILE A 75 27.87 -6.99 -6.26
CA ILE A 75 28.13 -8.29 -5.60
C ILE A 75 28.86 -8.10 -4.26
N THR A 76 29.71 -7.07 -4.13
CA THR A 76 30.40 -6.75 -2.87
C THR A 76 29.50 -6.04 -1.85
N ARG A 77 28.37 -5.48 -2.28
CA ARG A 77 27.46 -4.66 -1.44
C ARG A 77 26.00 -4.97 -1.75
N PRO A 78 25.51 -6.21 -1.71
CA PRO A 78 24.18 -6.59 -2.15
C PRO A 78 23.05 -5.97 -1.30
N TRP A 79 23.34 -5.58 -0.05
CA TRP A 79 22.37 -4.87 0.82
C TRP A 79 21.96 -3.50 0.25
N THR A 80 22.76 -2.92 -0.66
CA THR A 80 22.44 -1.64 -1.31
C THR A 80 21.18 -1.72 -2.15
N LEU A 81 20.75 -2.91 -2.56
CA LEU A 81 19.45 -3.15 -3.19
C LEU A 81 18.28 -2.68 -2.30
N VAL A 82 18.47 -2.67 -1.00
CA VAL A 82 17.43 -2.24 -0.03
C VAL A 82 17.77 -0.89 0.57
N THR A 83 19.05 -0.63 0.91
CA THR A 83 19.39 0.60 1.63
C THR A 83 19.23 1.86 0.79
N HIS A 84 19.51 1.81 -0.52
CA HIS A 84 19.44 2.97 -1.42
C HIS A 84 18.11 3.70 -1.39
N MET A 85 16.99 2.97 -1.21
CA MET A 85 15.64 3.55 -1.23
C MET A 85 15.32 4.42 0.01
N PHE A 86 16.20 4.41 1.02
CA PHE A 86 16.09 5.22 2.22
C PHE A 86 17.11 6.38 2.26
N VAL A 87 18.02 6.44 1.30
CA VAL A 87 19.09 7.44 1.23
C VAL A 87 18.64 8.64 0.40
N HIS A 88 18.92 9.85 0.90
CA HIS A 88 18.69 11.08 0.17
C HIS A 88 19.93 11.98 0.29
N ASP A 89 20.33 12.62 -0.80
CA ASP A 89 21.55 13.39 -0.92
C ASP A 89 21.41 14.87 -0.47
N ASN A 90 20.18 15.41 -0.56
CA ASN A 90 19.89 16.78 -0.20
C ASN A 90 18.47 16.97 0.35
N VAL A 91 18.24 18.16 0.96
CA VAL A 91 16.97 18.49 1.64
C VAL A 91 15.79 18.52 0.65
N TRP A 92 15.97 19.08 -0.54
CA TRP A 92 14.87 19.19 -1.51
C TRP A 92 14.47 17.83 -2.04
N HIS A 93 15.43 16.93 -2.21
CA HIS A 93 15.18 15.56 -2.63
C HIS A 93 14.30 14.80 -1.61
N ILE A 94 14.64 14.85 -0.32
CA ILE A 94 13.81 14.20 0.70
C ILE A 94 12.47 14.89 0.87
N VAL A 95 12.40 16.21 0.89
CA VAL A 95 11.14 16.96 1.05
C VAL A 95 10.17 16.61 -0.08
N ALA A 96 10.63 16.63 -1.34
CA ALA A 96 9.80 16.26 -2.48
C ALA A 96 9.29 14.81 -2.37
N ASN A 97 10.16 13.84 -2.05
CA ASN A 97 9.76 12.45 -1.87
C ASN A 97 8.74 12.29 -0.73
N MET A 98 8.97 12.91 0.42
CA MET A 98 8.06 12.78 1.57
C MET A 98 6.72 13.45 1.33
N LEU A 99 6.69 14.60 0.64
CA LEU A 99 5.46 15.28 0.27
C LEU A 99 4.58 14.41 -0.65
N TRP A 100 5.18 13.84 -1.69
CA TRP A 100 4.46 12.97 -2.62
C TRP A 100 4.08 11.62 -2.00
N LEU A 101 4.98 11.04 -1.20
CA LEU A 101 4.69 9.82 -0.43
C LEU A 101 3.50 10.05 0.51
N TRP A 102 3.48 11.18 1.21
CA TRP A 102 2.38 11.54 2.10
C TRP A 102 1.07 11.74 1.33
N ALA A 103 1.09 12.55 0.26
CA ALA A 103 -0.11 12.89 -0.50
C ALA A 103 -0.78 11.67 -1.13
N PHE A 104 -0.03 10.89 -1.90
CA PHE A 104 -0.57 9.69 -2.55
C PHE A 104 -0.73 8.52 -1.58
N GLY A 105 0.22 8.35 -0.66
CA GLY A 105 0.18 7.29 0.34
C GLY A 105 -1.01 7.41 1.29
N TYR A 106 -1.38 8.64 1.67
CA TYR A 106 -2.58 8.89 2.48
C TYR A 106 -3.86 8.41 1.77
N ILE A 107 -4.00 8.76 0.48
CA ILE A 107 -5.15 8.34 -0.33
C ILE A 107 -5.13 6.82 -0.52
N LEU A 108 -3.97 6.22 -0.84
CA LEU A 108 -3.85 4.77 -0.98
C LEU A 108 -4.19 4.04 0.31
N GLN A 109 -3.73 4.56 1.44
CA GLN A 109 -4.03 4.00 2.76
C GLN A 109 -5.52 4.02 3.08
N ASP A 110 -6.23 5.09 2.70
CA ASP A 110 -7.68 5.20 2.87
C ASP A 110 -8.44 4.24 1.94
N LEU A 111 -8.01 4.10 0.69
CA LEU A 111 -8.68 3.27 -0.32
C LEU A 111 -8.37 1.77 -0.19
N ALA A 112 -7.10 1.41 0.05
CA ALA A 112 -6.62 0.02 0.01
C ALA A 112 -6.27 -0.54 1.39
N GLY A 113 -6.20 0.32 2.40
CA GLY A 113 -5.84 -0.04 3.77
C GLY A 113 -4.34 0.03 4.05
N ASN A 114 -4.02 0.21 5.33
CA ASN A 114 -2.68 0.43 5.86
C ASN A 114 -1.65 -0.64 5.43
N LYS A 115 -2.05 -1.91 5.38
CA LYS A 115 -1.18 -3.06 5.07
C LYS A 115 -0.63 -3.05 3.64
N LYS A 116 -1.10 -2.16 2.75
CA LYS A 116 -0.68 -2.10 1.34
C LYS A 116 0.46 -1.12 1.09
N ILE A 117 0.66 -0.14 1.96
CA ILE A 117 1.65 0.93 1.77
C ILE A 117 3.07 0.37 1.65
N ILE A 118 3.52 -0.39 2.66
CA ILE A 118 4.88 -0.93 2.68
C ILE A 118 5.15 -1.89 1.51
N PRO A 119 4.29 -2.89 1.21
CA PRO A 119 4.52 -3.76 0.06
C PRO A 119 4.57 -3.03 -1.28
N VAL A 120 3.65 -2.09 -1.55
CA VAL A 120 3.68 -1.31 -2.80
C VAL A 120 4.99 -0.54 -2.91
N PHE A 121 5.38 0.17 -1.84
CA PHE A 121 6.62 0.94 -1.81
C PHE A 121 7.85 0.05 -2.08
N LEU A 122 7.99 -1.04 -1.31
CA LEU A 122 9.17 -1.92 -1.41
C LEU A 122 9.28 -2.60 -2.78
N TYR A 123 8.19 -3.16 -3.30
CA TYR A 123 8.24 -3.83 -4.62
C TYR A 123 8.52 -2.85 -5.74
N SER A 124 7.94 -1.65 -5.68
CA SER A 124 8.19 -0.60 -6.67
C SER A 124 9.63 -0.10 -6.61
N ALA A 125 10.19 0.10 -5.42
CA ALA A 125 11.57 0.51 -5.25
C ALA A 125 12.55 -0.58 -5.72
N LEU A 126 12.30 -1.85 -5.38
CA LEU A 126 13.11 -2.98 -5.85
C LEU A 126 13.06 -3.15 -7.37
N ALA A 127 11.88 -3.04 -7.98
CA ALA A 127 11.74 -3.09 -9.43
C ALA A 127 12.46 -1.94 -10.12
N GLY A 128 12.39 -0.74 -9.54
CA GLY A 128 13.15 0.42 -9.99
C GLY A 128 14.66 0.19 -9.91
N ALA A 129 15.15 -0.36 -8.80
CA ALA A 129 16.56 -0.72 -8.62
C ALA A 129 17.04 -1.73 -9.66
N LEU A 130 16.26 -2.78 -9.92
CA LEU A 130 16.59 -3.76 -10.94
C LEU A 130 16.60 -3.15 -12.35
N ALA A 131 15.60 -2.32 -12.68
CA ALA A 131 15.53 -1.63 -13.96
C ALA A 131 16.71 -0.67 -14.16
N TYR A 132 17.12 0.05 -13.08
CA TYR A 132 18.32 0.86 -13.06
C TYR A 132 19.55 0.05 -13.42
N MET A 133 19.84 -1.02 -12.67
CA MET A 133 21.00 -1.87 -12.92
C MET A 133 20.99 -2.48 -14.34
N ILE A 134 19.85 -3.02 -14.76
CA ILE A 134 19.68 -3.62 -16.09
C ILE A 134 19.95 -2.58 -17.19
N SER A 135 19.39 -1.37 -17.06
CA SER A 135 19.54 -0.32 -18.09
C SER A 135 21.01 0.09 -18.30
N PHE A 136 21.78 0.26 -17.23
CA PHE A 136 23.19 0.65 -17.35
C PHE A 136 24.10 -0.45 -17.88
N ASN A 137 23.74 -1.71 -17.67
CA ASN A 137 24.49 -2.85 -18.18
C ASN A 137 24.13 -3.26 -19.62
N LEU A 138 22.87 -3.03 -20.05
CA LEU A 138 22.38 -3.44 -21.36
C LEU A 138 22.36 -2.31 -22.40
N ILE A 139 22.09 -1.06 -21.99
CA ILE A 139 21.95 0.05 -22.94
C ILE A 139 23.32 0.73 -23.14
N PRO A 140 23.92 0.65 -24.33
CA PRO A 140 25.29 1.11 -24.58
C PRO A 140 25.51 2.58 -24.23
N VAL A 141 24.56 3.48 -24.54
CA VAL A 141 24.69 4.91 -24.27
C VAL A 141 24.71 5.22 -22.78
N LEU A 142 24.19 4.35 -21.92
CA LEU A 142 24.17 4.55 -20.47
C LEU A 142 25.43 4.05 -19.78
N ARG A 143 26.25 3.21 -20.42
CA ARG A 143 27.48 2.64 -19.81
C ARG A 143 28.48 3.71 -19.38
N GLN A 144 28.52 4.86 -20.02
CA GLN A 144 29.37 5.99 -19.62
C GLN A 144 29.04 6.54 -18.22
N TYR A 145 27.87 6.24 -17.69
CA TYR A 145 27.37 6.69 -16.38
C TYR A 145 27.32 5.57 -15.33
N ILE A 146 27.94 4.40 -15.62
CA ILE A 146 27.82 3.18 -14.80
C ILE A 146 28.33 3.37 -13.36
N ASP A 147 29.20 4.36 -13.13
CA ASP A 147 29.76 4.67 -11.81
C ASP A 147 28.89 5.63 -10.98
N ILE A 148 27.82 6.16 -11.57
CA ILE A 148 26.86 6.98 -10.83
C ILE A 148 25.94 6.03 -10.04
N PRO A 149 25.91 6.12 -8.70
CA PRO A 149 25.03 5.25 -7.91
C PRO A 149 23.61 5.78 -7.86
N ALA A 150 22.62 4.88 -7.77
CA ALA A 150 21.24 5.27 -7.47
C ALA A 150 21.01 5.42 -5.97
N LEU A 151 20.16 6.40 -5.62
CA LEU A 151 19.66 6.66 -4.27
C LEU A 151 18.28 7.33 -4.34
N GLY A 152 17.52 7.18 -3.28
CA GLY A 152 16.22 7.85 -3.15
C GLY A 152 15.02 6.92 -3.10
N ALA A 153 13.95 7.39 -2.45
CA ALA A 153 12.67 6.72 -2.32
C ALA A 153 11.81 6.79 -3.60
N SER A 154 12.22 7.56 -4.60
CA SER A 154 11.38 8.07 -5.68
C SER A 154 10.73 6.98 -6.55
N ALA A 155 11.41 5.87 -6.82
CA ALA A 155 10.80 4.73 -7.54
C ALA A 155 9.66 4.10 -6.72
N GLY A 156 9.82 3.96 -5.41
CA GLY A 156 8.77 3.52 -4.50
C GLY A 156 7.61 4.52 -4.41
N VAL A 157 7.92 5.82 -4.36
CA VAL A 157 6.93 6.92 -4.36
C VAL A 157 6.14 6.95 -5.67
N MET A 158 6.79 6.79 -6.82
CA MET A 158 6.13 6.67 -8.12
C MET A 158 5.18 5.45 -8.14
N GLY A 159 5.63 4.33 -7.58
CA GLY A 159 4.78 3.14 -7.43
C GLY A 159 3.53 3.40 -6.59
N ILE A 160 3.66 4.09 -5.45
CA ILE A 160 2.52 4.53 -4.63
C ILE A 160 1.60 5.46 -5.42
N ALA A 161 2.14 6.44 -6.15
CA ALA A 161 1.36 7.40 -6.92
C ALA A 161 0.54 6.73 -8.03
N ILE A 162 1.17 5.86 -8.82
CA ILE A 162 0.49 5.11 -9.90
C ILE A 162 -0.51 4.10 -9.32
N ALA A 163 -0.17 3.41 -8.21
CA ALA A 163 -1.10 2.50 -7.53
C ALA A 163 -2.37 3.24 -7.04
N THR A 164 -2.19 4.41 -6.43
CA THR A 164 -3.30 5.26 -5.97
C THR A 164 -4.19 5.68 -7.13
N THR A 165 -3.57 6.14 -8.22
CA THR A 165 -4.28 6.53 -9.45
C THR A 165 -5.02 5.36 -10.08
N ALA A 166 -4.41 4.17 -10.13
CA ALA A 166 -5.07 2.96 -10.64
C ALA A 166 -6.28 2.54 -9.79
N MET A 167 -6.25 2.83 -8.47
CA MET A 167 -7.39 2.58 -7.57
C MET A 167 -8.54 3.56 -7.83
N ALA A 168 -8.24 4.86 -7.92
CA ALA A 168 -9.22 5.93 -8.01
C ALA A 168 -8.75 7.05 -8.96
N PRO A 169 -8.78 6.83 -10.29
CA PRO A 169 -8.23 7.79 -11.27
C PRO A 169 -8.95 9.14 -11.24
N GLY A 170 -10.25 9.14 -10.96
CA GLY A 170 -11.06 10.34 -10.87
C GLY A 170 -11.03 11.05 -9.52
N TYR A 171 -10.28 10.53 -8.53
CA TYR A 171 -10.13 11.19 -7.23
C TYR A 171 -9.46 12.56 -7.44
N ARG A 172 -10.03 13.61 -6.83
CA ARG A 172 -9.56 14.99 -7.03
C ARG A 172 -8.86 15.50 -5.78
N ILE A 173 -7.68 16.09 -5.98
CA ILE A 173 -6.92 16.80 -4.94
C ILE A 173 -6.92 18.30 -5.24
N PHE A 174 -6.62 19.14 -4.25
CA PHE A 174 -6.67 20.59 -4.34
C PHE A 174 -8.03 21.15 -4.80
N PRO A 175 -9.14 20.88 -4.08
CA PRO A 175 -10.51 21.26 -4.52
C PRO A 175 -10.72 22.75 -4.74
N PHE A 176 -9.84 23.59 -4.14
CA PHE A 176 -9.84 25.04 -4.32
C PHE A 176 -9.36 25.49 -5.73
N ILE A 177 -8.73 24.59 -6.49
CA ILE A 177 -8.31 24.85 -7.88
C ILE A 177 -9.40 24.32 -8.80
N ASN A 178 -10.36 25.16 -9.17
CA ASN A 178 -11.43 24.84 -10.14
C ASN A 178 -12.09 23.45 -9.94
N GLY A 179 -12.41 23.10 -8.69
CA GLY A 179 -13.04 21.81 -8.34
C GLY A 179 -12.05 20.63 -8.24
N GLY A 180 -10.75 20.88 -8.23
CA GLY A 180 -9.68 19.91 -7.99
C GLY A 180 -9.11 19.27 -9.25
N ILE A 181 -7.87 18.81 -9.11
CA ILE A 181 -7.11 18.14 -10.18
C ILE A 181 -7.26 16.63 -9.99
N PRO A 182 -7.73 15.88 -11.04
CA PRO A 182 -7.81 14.43 -10.95
C PRO A 182 -6.43 13.78 -10.84
N LEU A 183 -6.30 12.69 -10.07
CA LEU A 183 -5.02 12.00 -9.86
C LEU A 183 -4.36 11.55 -11.16
N TRP A 184 -5.15 11.10 -12.14
CA TRP A 184 -4.60 10.65 -13.42
C TRP A 184 -3.87 11.77 -14.18
N VAL A 185 -4.28 13.03 -14.03
CA VAL A 185 -3.59 14.17 -14.65
C VAL A 185 -2.21 14.34 -14.04
N LEU A 186 -2.11 14.33 -12.70
CA LEU A 186 -0.84 14.49 -12.00
C LEU A 186 0.13 13.36 -12.31
N THR A 187 -0.33 12.12 -12.25
CA THR A 187 0.53 10.97 -12.55
C THR A 187 0.94 10.92 -14.02
N MET A 188 0.08 11.35 -14.93
CA MET A 188 0.44 11.49 -16.35
C MET A 188 1.54 12.53 -16.55
N ILE A 189 1.44 13.67 -15.86
CA ILE A 189 2.49 14.70 -15.90
C ILE A 189 3.82 14.11 -15.40
N PHE A 190 3.84 13.37 -14.30
CA PHE A 190 5.07 12.72 -13.81
C PHE A 190 5.66 11.76 -14.83
N VAL A 191 4.83 10.89 -15.41
CA VAL A 191 5.29 9.94 -16.43
C VAL A 191 5.86 10.66 -17.66
N ILE A 192 5.21 11.74 -18.10
CA ILE A 192 5.69 12.53 -19.24
C ILE A 192 7.02 13.22 -18.93
N ILE A 193 7.15 13.80 -17.72
CA ILE A 193 8.41 14.44 -17.27
C ILE A 193 9.52 13.39 -17.24
N ASP A 194 9.30 12.23 -16.63
CA ASP A 194 10.30 11.16 -16.59
C ASP A 194 10.72 10.72 -17.99
N LEU A 195 9.77 10.47 -18.88
CA LEU A 195 10.08 10.09 -20.27
C LEU A 195 10.85 11.18 -21.03
N ALA A 196 10.42 12.42 -20.89
CA ALA A 196 11.01 13.56 -21.61
C ALA A 196 12.43 13.90 -21.10
N THR A 197 12.74 13.62 -19.85
CA THR A 197 14.03 13.97 -19.23
C THR A 197 15.08 12.88 -19.32
N ILE A 198 14.71 11.64 -19.68
CA ILE A 198 15.68 10.53 -19.86
C ILE A 198 16.93 10.93 -20.66
N PRO A 199 16.83 11.62 -21.84
CA PRO A 199 18.02 11.95 -22.63
C PRO A 199 18.91 13.05 -22.05
N TYR A 200 18.40 13.82 -21.09
CA TYR A 200 19.05 15.05 -20.66
C TYR A 200 19.67 14.98 -19.27
N ASN A 201 19.02 14.27 -18.34
CA ASN A 201 19.47 14.23 -16.95
C ASN A 201 19.05 12.91 -16.29
N ASN A 202 19.93 12.32 -15.48
CA ASN A 202 19.69 11.14 -14.67
C ASN A 202 18.86 10.03 -15.36
N PRO A 203 19.27 9.53 -16.54
CA PRO A 203 18.47 8.58 -17.31
C PRO A 203 18.10 7.32 -16.53
N GLY A 204 19.02 6.83 -15.70
CA GLY A 204 18.78 5.65 -14.88
C GLY A 204 17.72 5.89 -13.81
N GLY A 205 17.71 7.05 -13.18
CA GLY A 205 16.69 7.43 -12.20
C GLY A 205 15.30 7.49 -12.81
N HIS A 206 15.14 8.10 -13.98
CA HIS A 206 13.85 8.16 -14.69
C HIS A 206 13.36 6.78 -15.11
N ILE A 207 14.25 5.90 -15.59
CA ILE A 207 13.93 4.49 -15.89
C ILE A 207 13.47 3.77 -14.63
N ALA A 208 14.15 3.99 -13.50
CA ALA A 208 13.76 3.40 -12.23
C ALA A 208 12.36 3.88 -11.76
N HIS A 209 12.04 5.17 -11.93
CA HIS A 209 10.71 5.71 -11.62
C HIS A 209 9.61 5.04 -12.46
N LEU A 210 9.82 4.93 -13.76
CA LEU A 210 8.86 4.30 -14.68
C LEU A 210 8.64 2.83 -14.34
N ALA A 211 9.71 2.09 -14.02
CA ALA A 211 9.62 0.70 -13.58
C ALA A 211 8.90 0.57 -12.23
N GLY A 212 9.19 1.46 -11.30
CA GLY A 212 8.47 1.56 -10.01
C GLY A 212 6.98 1.81 -10.21
N GLY A 213 6.64 2.78 -11.08
CA GLY A 213 5.26 3.09 -11.44
C GLY A 213 4.52 1.92 -12.09
N ALA A 214 5.14 1.25 -13.06
CA ALA A 214 4.59 0.05 -13.70
C ALA A 214 4.33 -1.06 -12.69
N THR A 215 5.23 -1.24 -11.72
CA THR A 215 5.08 -2.21 -10.63
C THR A 215 3.92 -1.84 -9.71
N GLY A 216 3.75 -0.57 -9.36
CA GLY A 216 2.61 -0.08 -8.59
C GLY A 216 1.28 -0.32 -9.28
N PHE A 217 1.21 -0.10 -10.61
CA PHE A 217 0.03 -0.42 -11.42
C PHE A 217 -0.26 -1.92 -11.40
N LEU A 218 0.75 -2.74 -11.71
CA LEU A 218 0.62 -4.20 -11.73
C LEU A 218 0.16 -4.75 -10.37
N PHE A 219 0.68 -4.18 -9.29
CA PHE A 219 0.30 -4.54 -7.92
C PHE A 219 -1.22 -4.40 -7.72
N ILE A 220 -1.82 -3.29 -8.14
CA ILE A 220 -3.27 -3.06 -8.01
C ILE A 220 -4.07 -4.01 -8.90
N VAL A 221 -3.62 -4.24 -10.15
CA VAL A 221 -4.28 -5.20 -11.06
C VAL A 221 -4.30 -6.59 -10.44
N MET A 222 -3.18 -7.06 -9.89
CA MET A 222 -3.06 -8.38 -9.27
C MET A 222 -3.83 -8.46 -7.95
N MET A 223 -3.84 -7.39 -7.16
CA MET A 223 -4.64 -7.29 -5.95
C MET A 223 -6.13 -7.44 -6.24
N ARG A 224 -6.65 -6.77 -7.29
CA ARG A 224 -8.06 -6.90 -7.72
C ARG A 224 -8.41 -8.32 -8.17
N LYS A 225 -7.45 -9.06 -8.72
CA LYS A 225 -7.63 -10.47 -9.11
C LYS A 225 -7.45 -11.46 -7.94
N GLY A 226 -7.14 -11.00 -6.74
CA GLY A 226 -6.96 -11.82 -5.55
C GLY A 226 -5.62 -12.58 -5.44
N TYR A 227 -4.73 -12.48 -6.44
CA TYR A 227 -3.49 -13.27 -6.47
C TYR A 227 -2.45 -12.89 -5.41
N TRP A 228 -2.47 -11.66 -4.88
CA TRP A 228 -1.38 -11.14 -4.04
C TRP A 228 -1.69 -10.99 -2.55
N SER A 229 -2.89 -11.34 -2.10
CA SER A 229 -3.33 -11.05 -0.73
C SER A 229 -2.46 -11.72 0.36
N LEU A 230 -2.05 -12.96 0.15
CA LEU A 230 -1.26 -13.72 1.14
C LEU A 230 0.19 -13.21 1.24
N TRP A 231 0.82 -12.95 0.09
CA TRP A 231 2.22 -12.52 0.04
C TRP A 231 2.39 -11.10 0.61
N MET A 232 1.48 -10.20 0.27
CA MET A 232 1.43 -8.83 0.80
C MET A 232 1.27 -8.78 2.32
N ASN A 233 0.36 -9.58 2.85
CA ASN A 233 0.15 -9.64 4.29
C ASN A 233 1.41 -10.16 5.00
N ASN A 234 2.08 -11.16 4.44
CA ASN A 234 3.32 -11.70 4.98
C ASN A 234 4.46 -10.66 4.97
N THR A 235 4.58 -9.88 3.89
CA THR A 235 5.60 -8.81 3.79
C THR A 235 5.32 -7.69 4.79
N TYR A 236 4.07 -7.25 4.89
CA TYR A 236 3.66 -6.26 5.88
C TYR A 236 3.95 -6.74 7.31
N GLU A 237 3.53 -7.97 7.65
CA GLU A 237 3.76 -8.55 8.97
C GLU A 237 5.25 -8.72 9.25
N TRP A 238 6.04 -9.10 8.25
CA TRP A 238 7.49 -9.24 8.40
C TRP A 238 8.13 -7.89 8.74
N VAL A 239 7.84 -6.83 7.99
CA VAL A 239 8.39 -5.48 8.24
C VAL A 239 7.92 -4.93 9.59
N ASN A 240 6.63 -5.05 9.88
CA ASN A 240 6.05 -4.55 11.14
C ASN A 240 6.60 -5.27 12.38
N ASN A 241 7.03 -6.52 12.21
CA ASN A 241 7.61 -7.33 13.29
C ASN A 241 9.14 -7.30 13.36
N LEU A 242 9.83 -6.54 12.48
CA LEU A 242 11.31 -6.46 12.51
C LEU A 242 11.84 -5.96 13.86
N PHE A 243 11.15 -4.98 14.45
CA PHE A 243 11.55 -4.33 15.69
C PHE A 243 10.56 -4.58 16.85
N ASN A 244 9.61 -5.50 16.68
CA ASN A 244 8.65 -5.84 17.72
C ASN A 244 9.23 -6.90 18.67
N PRO A 245 9.50 -6.58 19.97
CA PRO A 245 10.01 -7.54 20.94
C PRO A 245 8.99 -8.64 21.27
N ASP A 246 7.69 -8.34 21.15
CA ASP A 246 6.58 -9.26 21.45
C ASP A 246 6.10 -10.03 20.20
N LYS A 247 7.01 -10.34 19.27
CA LYS A 247 6.66 -11.14 18.08
C LYS A 247 5.79 -12.34 18.45
N PRO A 248 4.57 -12.45 17.92
CA PRO A 248 3.82 -13.67 18.08
C PRO A 248 4.66 -14.82 17.48
N LYS A 249 5.11 -15.75 18.32
CA LYS A 249 5.77 -16.97 17.86
C LYS A 249 4.84 -17.59 16.82
N LYS A 250 5.34 -17.83 15.60
CA LYS A 250 4.58 -18.60 14.59
C LYS A 250 4.20 -19.93 15.23
N GLY A 251 3.05 -19.97 15.86
CA GLY A 251 2.45 -21.22 16.31
C GLY A 251 2.32 -22.09 15.06
N LYS A 252 2.69 -23.38 15.17
CA LYS A 252 2.27 -24.36 14.18
C LYS A 252 0.80 -24.05 13.89
N ARG A 253 0.46 -23.79 12.61
CA ARG A 253 -0.94 -23.72 12.20
C ARG A 253 -1.56 -25.05 12.68
N ILE A 254 -2.23 -24.99 13.81
CA ILE A 254 -3.15 -26.04 14.16
C ILE A 254 -4.14 -25.99 12.99
N LYS A 255 -4.11 -27.03 12.15
CA LYS A 255 -5.22 -27.28 11.25
C LYS A 255 -6.42 -27.42 12.19
N THR A 256 -7.13 -26.34 12.41
CA THR A 256 -8.47 -26.39 12.97
C THR A 256 -9.26 -27.06 11.87
N GLU A 257 -9.27 -28.40 11.88
CA GLU A 257 -10.32 -29.12 11.20
C GLU A 257 -11.58 -28.64 11.90
N LEU A 258 -12.28 -27.74 11.21
CA LEU A 258 -13.62 -27.35 11.57
C LEU A 258 -14.48 -28.64 11.46
N PHE A 259 -14.42 -29.46 12.48
CA PHE A 259 -15.44 -30.43 12.71
C PHE A 259 -16.71 -29.70 13.15
N TYR A 260 -17.36 -29.07 12.18
CA TYR A 260 -18.71 -28.59 12.34
C TYR A 260 -19.59 -29.88 12.34
N LYS A 261 -19.61 -30.59 13.46
CA LYS A 261 -20.73 -31.48 13.75
C LYS A 261 -21.92 -30.56 14.03
N SER A 262 -22.64 -30.19 12.99
CA SER A 262 -23.95 -29.63 13.12
C SER A 262 -24.82 -30.66 13.83
N SER A 263 -24.94 -30.52 15.14
CA SER A 263 -25.94 -31.28 15.90
C SER A 263 -27.35 -30.67 15.75
N THR A 264 -27.45 -29.56 15.04
CA THR A 264 -28.72 -28.93 14.72
C THR A 264 -29.24 -29.46 13.40
N LYS A 265 -30.47 -29.98 13.42
CA LYS A 265 -31.22 -30.35 12.22
C LYS A 265 -31.16 -29.19 11.21
N PRO A 266 -31.09 -29.47 9.89
CA PRO A 266 -31.07 -28.44 8.88
C PRO A 266 -32.23 -27.47 9.12
N TYR A 267 -31.94 -26.18 9.00
CA TYR A 267 -32.87 -25.08 9.15
C TYR A 267 -34.10 -25.33 8.27
N ASN A 268 -35.23 -25.65 8.88
CA ASN A 268 -36.51 -25.67 8.20
C ASN A 268 -36.88 -24.20 7.92
N LYS A 269 -36.95 -23.86 6.65
CA LYS A 269 -37.34 -22.54 6.18
C LYS A 269 -38.77 -22.24 6.64
N THR A 270 -38.90 -21.62 7.81
CA THR A 270 -40.21 -21.14 8.27
C THR A 270 -40.54 -19.89 7.47
N SER A 271 -41.71 -19.88 6.84
CA SER A 271 -42.17 -18.71 6.07
C SER A 271 -42.31 -17.51 7.01
N ASN A 272 -41.82 -16.32 6.57
CA ASN A 272 -42.01 -15.07 7.31
C ASN A 272 -43.52 -14.77 7.41
N ILE A 273 -43.95 -14.43 8.62
CA ILE A 273 -45.32 -13.96 8.86
C ILE A 273 -45.35 -12.49 8.43
N THR A 274 -46.11 -12.19 7.40
CA THR A 274 -46.40 -10.82 6.96
C THR A 274 -47.89 -10.54 7.14
N GLN A 275 -48.25 -9.31 7.50
CA GLN A 275 -49.65 -8.89 7.66
C GLN A 275 -50.49 -9.30 6.45
N GLN A 276 -50.00 -9.05 5.25
CA GLN A 276 -50.67 -9.38 4.00
C GLN A 276 -50.97 -10.90 3.87
N ARG A 277 -50.10 -11.74 4.35
CA ARG A 277 -50.27 -13.21 4.29
C ARG A 277 -51.29 -13.72 5.32
N VAL A 278 -51.40 -13.03 6.45
CA VAL A 278 -52.42 -13.30 7.47
C VAL A 278 -53.79 -12.85 6.94
N ASP A 279 -53.87 -11.71 6.32
CA ASP A 279 -55.12 -11.18 5.71
C ASP A 279 -55.62 -12.12 4.59
N ASP A 280 -54.73 -12.59 3.70
CA ASP A 280 -55.05 -13.57 2.65
C ASP A 280 -55.62 -14.87 3.24
N LEU A 281 -55.10 -15.33 4.40
CA LEU A 281 -55.60 -16.54 5.08
C LEU A 281 -57.00 -16.30 5.75
N LEU A 282 -57.19 -15.12 6.31
CA LEU A 282 -58.46 -14.73 6.89
C LEU A 282 -59.55 -14.59 5.81
N ASP A 283 -59.21 -14.03 4.65
CA ASP A 283 -60.12 -13.98 3.50
C ASP A 283 -60.46 -15.38 2.98
N LYS A 284 -59.47 -16.27 2.93
CA LYS A 284 -59.68 -17.69 2.55
C LYS A 284 -60.63 -18.39 3.52
N ILE A 285 -60.50 -18.13 4.82
CA ILE A 285 -61.41 -18.66 5.85
C ILE A 285 -62.83 -18.12 5.65
N ASN A 286 -62.94 -16.83 5.37
CA ASN A 286 -64.25 -16.17 5.18
C ASN A 286 -64.99 -16.71 3.96
N GLN A 287 -64.25 -17.04 2.88
CA GLN A 287 -64.83 -17.52 1.63
C GLN A 287 -65.11 -19.02 1.62
N LYS A 288 -64.25 -19.87 2.24
CA LYS A 288 -64.23 -21.31 2.06
C LYS A 288 -64.25 -22.12 3.39
N GLY A 289 -64.29 -21.41 4.51
CA GLY A 289 -64.29 -22.01 5.84
C GLY A 289 -62.88 -22.46 6.34
N TYR A 290 -62.73 -22.58 7.65
CA TYR A 290 -61.48 -22.93 8.30
C TYR A 290 -60.90 -24.31 7.87
N ASN A 291 -61.77 -25.26 7.51
CA ASN A 291 -61.36 -26.60 7.09
C ASN A 291 -60.69 -26.63 5.70
N SER A 292 -60.74 -25.51 4.94
CA SER A 292 -60.06 -25.38 3.65
C SER A 292 -58.58 -25.03 3.74
N LEU A 293 -58.09 -24.74 4.95
CA LEU A 293 -56.68 -24.43 5.20
C LEU A 293 -55.87 -25.72 5.25
N THR A 294 -54.66 -25.65 4.65
CA THR A 294 -53.65 -26.67 4.81
C THR A 294 -53.06 -26.68 6.25
N ASP A 295 -52.38 -27.73 6.66
CA ASP A 295 -51.82 -27.81 8.01
C ASP A 295 -50.72 -26.73 8.23
N ASP A 296 -49.95 -26.39 7.18
CA ASP A 296 -48.96 -25.32 7.20
C ASP A 296 -49.62 -23.93 7.37
N GLU A 297 -50.75 -23.72 6.73
CA GLU A 297 -51.53 -22.46 6.82
C GLU A 297 -52.15 -22.32 8.21
N LYS A 298 -52.65 -23.40 8.82
CA LYS A 298 -53.17 -23.41 10.20
C LYS A 298 -52.06 -23.12 11.22
N GLU A 299 -50.86 -23.68 11.01
CA GLU A 299 -49.71 -23.43 11.89
C GLU A 299 -49.21 -21.98 11.78
N LEU A 300 -49.22 -21.39 10.55
CA LEU A 300 -48.87 -20.00 10.32
C LEU A 300 -49.87 -19.05 11.04
N LEU A 301 -51.16 -19.33 10.96
CA LEU A 301 -52.18 -18.54 11.65
C LEU A 301 -52.05 -18.64 13.19
N LYS A 302 -51.73 -19.84 13.70
CA LYS A 302 -51.48 -20.05 15.13
C LYS A 302 -50.24 -19.36 15.64
N ARG A 303 -49.24 -19.21 14.79
CA ARG A 303 -48.02 -18.45 15.13
C ARG A 303 -48.31 -16.93 15.07
N ALA A 304 -49.02 -16.45 14.05
CA ALA A 304 -49.45 -15.08 13.94
C ALA A 304 -50.27 -14.58 15.15
N SER A 305 -51.07 -15.45 15.72
CA SER A 305 -51.89 -15.12 16.94
C SER A 305 -51.08 -15.03 18.22
N LYS A 306 -49.80 -15.44 18.23
CA LYS A 306 -48.90 -15.42 19.39
C LYS A 306 -47.84 -14.30 19.28
N GLU A 307 -47.62 -13.76 18.09
CA GLU A 307 -46.77 -12.63 17.83
C GLU A 307 -47.72 -11.42 17.69
N ASP A 308 -47.72 -10.47 18.63
CA ASP A 308 -48.39 -9.18 18.46
C ASP A 308 -47.78 -8.47 17.26
N ILE A 309 -48.46 -8.55 16.11
CA ILE A 309 -48.08 -7.86 14.86
C ILE A 309 -48.71 -6.48 14.85
#